data_8ae46cd92f523f165f89eec76e22f17a
#
_entry.id   8ae46cd92f523f165f89eec76e22f17a
#
_cell.length_a   1.000
_cell.length_b   1.000
_cell.length_c   1.000
_cell.angle_alpha   90.00
_cell.angle_beta   90.00
_cell.angle_gamma   90.00
#
_symmetry.space_group_name_H-M   'P 1'
#
loop_
_entity.id
_entity.type
_entity.pdbx_description
1 polymer ?
#
loop_
_entity_poly.entity_id
_entity_poly.type
_entity_poly.pdbx_seq_one_letter_code
_entity_poly.pdbx_strand_id
1 'polypeptide(L)'
;MGSEMCIRDSHSALDRTVTLEELAHHSGRDRWSLSRDFRLLFGTSPYRYLTMRRLDMARALLIQGQTLVSAALIAGFTDQSHMTRQFRKTYGLPPARWLNMQRR
;
A
#
# COMPACT_ATOMS: atom_id res chain seq x y z
N MET A 1 -10.73 -17.33 8.67
CA MET A 1 -10.89 -17.34 7.21
C MET A 1 -11.22 -15.97 6.65
N GLY A 2 -12.24 -15.28 7.18
CA GLY A 2 -12.66 -14.00 6.64
C GLY A 2 -11.59 -12.93 6.67
N SER A 3 -10.87 -12.77 7.77
CA SER A 3 -9.84 -11.73 7.87
C SER A 3 -8.64 -12.01 6.98
N GLU A 4 -8.27 -13.28 6.80
CA GLU A 4 -7.21 -13.64 5.87
C GLU A 4 -7.60 -13.34 4.43
N MET A 5 -8.85 -13.65 4.07
CA MET A 5 -9.33 -13.39 2.73
C MET A 5 -9.39 -11.89 2.45
N CYS A 6 -9.82 -11.09 3.44
CA CYS A 6 -9.84 -9.64 3.28
C CYS A 6 -8.44 -9.07 3.08
N ILE A 7 -7.46 -9.56 3.81
CA ILE A 7 -6.08 -9.13 3.65
C ILE A 7 -5.54 -9.56 2.29
N ARG A 8 -5.85 -10.78 1.88
CA ARG A 8 -5.44 -11.29 0.58
C ARG A 8 -6.06 -10.48 -0.55
N ASP A 9 -7.35 -10.16 -0.45
CA ASP A 9 -8.03 -9.36 -1.46
C ASP A 9 -7.39 -7.97 -1.57
N SER A 10 -7.11 -7.33 -0.43
CA SER A 10 -6.43 -6.03 -0.43
C SER A 10 -5.05 -6.14 -1.07
N HIS A 11 -4.34 -7.22 -0.78
CA HIS A 11 -3.00 -7.44 -1.33
C HIS A 11 -3.04 -7.69 -2.84
N SER A 12 -3.96 -8.53 -3.30
CA SER A 12 -4.07 -8.83 -4.74
C SER A 12 -4.60 -7.66 -5.54
N ALA A 13 -5.25 -6.68 -4.90
CA ALA A 13 -5.77 -5.49 -5.57
C ALA A 13 -4.78 -4.32 -5.53
N LEU A 14 -3.52 -4.53 -5.14
CA LEU A 14 -2.53 -3.47 -5.04
C LEU A 14 -2.13 -2.87 -6.39
N ASP A 15 -2.43 -3.54 -7.49
CA ASP A 15 -2.17 -3.04 -8.84
C ASP A 15 -3.21 -2.02 -9.30
N ARG A 16 -4.23 -1.74 -8.48
CA ARG A 16 -5.24 -0.72 -8.75
C ARG A 16 -5.58 0.01 -7.46
N THR A 17 -6.20 1.19 -7.60
CA THR A 17 -6.62 1.98 -6.45
C THR A 17 -7.79 1.30 -5.74
N VAL A 18 -7.64 1.06 -4.44
CA VAL A 18 -8.70 0.55 -3.59
C VAL A 18 -9.14 1.66 -2.65
N THR A 19 -10.41 1.99 -2.66
CA THR A 19 -10.97 3.05 -1.83
C THR A 19 -11.62 2.48 -0.57
N LEU A 20 -11.85 3.35 0.41
CA LEU A 20 -12.56 2.96 1.61
C LEU A 20 -14.00 2.58 1.29
N GLU A 21 -14.61 3.23 0.29
CA GLU A 21 -15.94 2.90 -0.18
C GLU A 21 -16.01 1.49 -0.76
N GLU A 22 -14.99 1.09 -1.52
CA GLU A 22 -14.92 -0.27 -2.07
C GLU A 22 -14.82 -1.31 -0.96
N LEU A 23 -13.98 -1.05 0.04
CA LEU A 23 -13.83 -1.95 1.18
C LEU A 23 -15.14 -2.07 1.96
N ALA A 24 -15.81 -0.95 2.18
CA ALA A 24 -17.10 -0.95 2.87
C ALA A 24 -18.16 -1.71 2.08
N HIS A 25 -18.19 -1.54 0.76
CA HIS A 25 -19.12 -2.26 -0.11
C HIS A 25 -18.93 -3.77 -0.01
N HIS A 26 -17.68 -4.23 -0.09
CA HIS A 26 -17.37 -5.65 0.00
C HIS A 26 -17.75 -6.26 1.35
N SER A 27 -17.55 -5.52 2.43
CA SER A 27 -17.82 -6.02 3.76
C SER A 27 -19.29 -5.88 4.17
N GLY A 28 -20.09 -5.14 3.40
CA GLY A 28 -21.48 -4.83 3.75
C GLY A 28 -21.60 -3.89 4.93
N ARG A 29 -20.55 -3.16 5.24
CA ARG A 29 -20.50 -2.21 6.38
C ARG A 29 -20.33 -0.80 5.86
N ASP A 30 -20.81 0.19 6.62
CA ASP A 30 -20.60 1.56 6.23
C ASP A 30 -19.13 1.96 6.42
N ARG A 31 -18.75 3.03 5.73
CA ARG A 31 -17.38 3.52 5.71
C ARG A 31 -16.85 3.86 7.10
N TRP A 32 -17.68 4.45 7.93
CA TRP A 32 -17.29 4.90 9.26
C TRP A 32 -17.00 3.71 10.18
N SER A 33 -17.91 2.74 10.23
CA SER A 33 -17.75 1.55 11.07
C SER A 33 -16.55 0.73 10.63
N LEU A 34 -16.36 0.56 9.33
CA LEU A 34 -15.23 -0.18 8.78
C LEU A 34 -13.90 0.48 9.18
N SER A 35 -13.81 1.78 9.08
CA SER A 35 -12.59 2.51 9.44
C SER A 35 -12.25 2.34 10.91
N ARG A 36 -13.26 2.45 11.79
CA ARG A 36 -13.07 2.29 13.21
C ARG A 36 -12.61 0.88 13.57
N ASP A 37 -13.28 -0.13 13.01
CA ASP A 37 -12.95 -1.52 13.28
C ASP A 37 -11.56 -1.87 12.77
N PHE A 38 -11.20 -1.34 11.63
CA PHE A 38 -9.88 -1.57 11.05
C PHE A 38 -8.79 -1.03 11.99
N ARG A 39 -8.99 0.16 12.56
CA ARG A 39 -8.03 0.73 13.51
C ARG A 39 -7.90 -0.12 14.77
N LEU A 40 -9.00 -0.68 15.25
CA LEU A 40 -8.97 -1.54 16.42
C LEU A 40 -8.21 -2.84 16.16
N LEU A 41 -8.37 -3.42 14.98
CA LEU A 41 -7.74 -4.68 14.63
C LEU A 41 -6.27 -4.55 14.21
N PHE A 42 -5.95 -3.51 13.46
CA PHE A 42 -4.63 -3.36 12.83
C PHE A 42 -3.82 -2.18 13.37
N GLY A 43 -4.41 -1.37 14.27
CA GLY A 43 -3.73 -0.23 14.85
C GLY A 43 -3.58 0.96 13.91
N THR A 44 -4.19 0.92 12.72
CA THR A 44 -4.09 1.98 11.74
C THR A 44 -5.33 2.02 10.87
N SER A 45 -5.50 3.09 10.09
CA SER A 45 -6.64 3.22 9.17
C SER A 45 -6.45 2.29 7.96
N PRO A 46 -7.56 1.94 7.26
CA PRO A 46 -7.46 1.15 6.03
C PRO A 46 -6.58 1.80 4.98
N TYR A 47 -6.69 3.12 4.80
CA TYR A 47 -5.86 3.83 3.83
C TYR A 47 -4.38 3.69 4.16
N ARG A 48 -4.02 3.91 5.43
CA ARG A 48 -2.63 3.81 5.88
C ARG A 48 -2.11 2.38 5.71
N TYR A 49 -2.92 1.40 6.06
CA TYR A 49 -2.55 0.00 5.89
C TYR A 49 -2.27 -0.33 4.43
N LEU A 50 -3.16 0.08 3.52
CA LEU A 50 -2.97 -0.16 2.09
C LEU A 50 -1.72 0.54 1.57
N THR A 51 -1.47 1.77 2.02
CA THR A 51 -0.27 2.51 1.63
C THR A 51 0.98 1.75 2.08
N MET A 52 0.99 1.22 3.29
CA MET A 52 2.12 0.44 3.78
C MET A 52 2.35 -0.83 2.96
N ARG A 53 1.26 -1.52 2.59
CA ARG A 53 1.36 -2.70 1.73
C ARG A 53 1.90 -2.36 0.35
N ARG A 54 1.47 -1.24 -0.22
CA ARG A 54 1.98 -0.76 -1.50
C ARG A 54 3.47 -0.43 -1.42
N LEU A 55 3.89 0.21 -0.34
CA LEU A 55 5.30 0.53 -0.14
C LEU A 55 6.15 -0.72 0.02
N ASP A 56 5.65 -1.74 0.72
CA ASP A 56 6.35 -3.01 0.84
C ASP A 56 6.54 -3.66 -0.54
N MET A 57 5.49 -3.66 -1.36
CA MET A 57 5.57 -4.19 -2.72
C MET A 57 6.56 -3.40 -3.57
N ALA A 58 6.52 -2.06 -3.47
CA ALA A 58 7.42 -1.21 -4.22
C ALA A 58 8.88 -1.52 -3.87
N ARG A 59 9.19 -1.69 -2.59
CA ARG A 59 10.55 -2.03 -2.17
C ARG A 59 11.00 -3.35 -2.78
N ALA A 60 10.16 -4.38 -2.75
CA ALA A 60 10.49 -5.66 -3.35
C ALA A 60 10.74 -5.55 -4.84
N LEU A 61 9.90 -4.80 -5.55
CA LEU A 61 10.03 -4.59 -6.99
C LEU A 61 11.32 -3.86 -7.34
N LEU A 62 11.68 -2.85 -6.57
CA LEU A 62 12.91 -2.09 -6.79
C LEU A 62 14.14 -2.98 -6.58
N ILE A 63 14.14 -3.83 -5.58
CA ILE A 63 15.22 -4.78 -5.33
C ILE A 63 15.33 -5.77 -6.48
N GLN A 64 14.21 -6.17 -7.07
CA GLN A 64 14.19 -7.07 -8.22
C GLN A 64 14.69 -6.42 -9.52
N GLY A 65 14.89 -5.12 -9.52
CA GLY A 65 15.41 -4.41 -10.68
C GLY A 65 14.38 -3.63 -11.48
N GLN A 66 13.15 -3.52 -11.01
CA GLN A 66 12.14 -2.70 -11.67
C GLN A 66 12.52 -1.22 -11.59
N THR A 67 12.12 -0.45 -12.61
CA THR A 67 12.32 0.99 -12.59
C THR A 67 11.40 1.63 -11.56
N LEU A 68 11.71 2.87 -11.17
CA LEU A 68 10.86 3.61 -10.24
C LEU A 68 9.44 3.77 -10.76
N VAL A 69 9.30 4.06 -12.06
CA VAL A 69 7.98 4.20 -12.69
C VAL A 69 7.23 2.87 -12.64
N SER A 70 7.86 1.78 -13.05
CA SER A 70 7.21 0.45 -13.05
C SER A 70 6.84 0.02 -11.65
N ALA A 71 7.74 0.19 -10.69
CA ALA A 71 7.47 -0.19 -9.30
C ALA A 71 6.27 0.57 -8.75
N ALA A 72 6.17 1.87 -9.03
CA ALA A 72 5.07 2.69 -8.56
C ALA A 72 3.73 2.19 -9.13
N LEU A 73 3.67 1.95 -10.42
CA LEU A 73 2.44 1.54 -11.08
C LEU A 73 2.01 0.13 -10.66
N ILE A 74 2.94 -0.81 -10.62
CA ILE A 74 2.65 -2.19 -10.23
C ILE A 74 2.18 -2.24 -8.76
N ALA A 75 2.81 -1.45 -7.91
CA ALA A 75 2.45 -1.42 -6.49
C ALA A 75 1.12 -0.72 -6.21
N GLY A 76 0.54 -0.03 -7.20
CA GLY A 76 -0.78 0.58 -7.06
C GLY A 76 -0.77 2.07 -6.77
N PHE A 77 0.36 2.74 -6.93
CA PHE A 77 0.42 4.21 -6.83
C PHE A 77 -0.06 4.84 -8.13
N THR A 78 -0.55 6.08 -8.02
CA THR A 78 -1.01 6.82 -9.19
C THR A 78 0.14 7.08 -10.18
N ASP A 79 1.30 7.44 -9.65
CA ASP A 79 2.50 7.70 -10.43
C ASP A 79 3.74 7.62 -9.53
N GLN A 80 4.90 7.82 -10.13
CA GLN A 80 6.16 7.80 -9.38
C GLN A 80 6.23 8.87 -8.30
N SER A 81 5.71 10.06 -8.59
CA SER A 81 5.72 11.16 -7.61
C SER A 81 4.91 10.83 -6.38
N HIS A 82 3.75 10.19 -6.55
CA HIS A 82 2.92 9.74 -5.44
C HIS A 82 3.69 8.73 -4.58
N MET A 83 4.30 7.75 -5.20
CA MET A 83 5.13 6.77 -4.50
C MET A 83 6.27 7.44 -3.74
N THR A 84 6.99 8.35 -4.38
CA THR A 84 8.12 9.04 -3.77
C THR A 84 7.70 9.81 -2.52
N ARG A 85 6.58 10.55 -2.59
CA ARG A 85 6.07 11.28 -1.42
C ARG A 85 5.73 10.36 -0.26
N GLN A 86 5.03 9.27 -0.54
CA GLN A 86 4.67 8.32 0.51
C GLN A 86 5.88 7.59 1.07
N PHE A 87 6.83 7.26 0.22
CA PHE A 87 8.08 6.61 0.60
C PHE A 87 8.88 7.49 1.56
N ARG A 88 9.07 8.77 1.19
CA ARG A 88 9.80 9.72 2.05
C ARG A 88 9.10 9.95 3.38
N LYS A 89 7.77 10.05 3.35
CA LYS A 89 6.98 10.25 4.56
C LYS A 89 7.11 9.07 5.53
N THR A 90 7.23 7.87 5.01
CA THR A 90 7.27 6.65 5.82
C THR A 90 8.70 6.28 6.23
N TYR A 91 9.65 6.36 5.31
CA TYR A 91 11.01 5.88 5.55
C TYR A 91 12.04 6.99 5.69
N GLY A 92 11.67 8.23 5.46
CA GLY A 92 12.56 9.38 5.64
C GLY A 92 13.48 9.72 4.47
N LEU A 93 13.47 8.90 3.39
CA LEU A 93 14.29 9.15 2.22
C LEU A 93 13.56 8.68 0.95
N PRO A 94 13.94 9.22 -0.22
CA PRO A 94 13.31 8.81 -1.47
C PRO A 94 13.70 7.38 -1.88
N PRO A 95 12.87 6.71 -2.70
CA PRO A 95 13.13 5.32 -3.05
C PRO A 95 14.45 5.09 -3.77
N ALA A 96 14.88 6.01 -4.62
CA ALA A 96 16.15 5.86 -5.33
C ALA A 96 17.33 5.82 -4.36
N ARG A 97 17.31 6.70 -3.37
CA ARG A 97 18.36 6.76 -2.36
C ARG A 97 18.36 5.53 -1.47
N TRP A 98 17.16 5.10 -1.07
CA TRP A 98 16.99 3.88 -0.29
C TRP A 98 17.56 2.68 -1.05
N LEU A 99 17.25 2.57 -2.35
CA LEU A 99 17.71 1.46 -3.17
C LEU A 99 19.24 1.42 -3.28
N ASN A 100 19.87 2.58 -3.42
CA ASN A 100 21.34 2.65 -3.45
C ASN A 100 21.97 2.10 -2.17
N MET A 101 21.33 2.36 -1.03
CA MET A 101 21.81 1.84 0.25
C MET A 101 21.71 0.32 0.32
N GLN A 102 20.68 -0.26 -0.32
CA GLN A 102 20.47 -1.71 -0.30
C GLN A 102 21.47 -2.46 -1.19
N ARG A 103 22.06 -1.77 -2.16
CA ARG A 103 22.99 -2.40 -3.12
C ARG A 103 24.43 -2.48 -2.65
N ARG A 104 24.71 -1.97 -1.48
CA ARG A 104 26.07 -2.03 -0.91
C ARG A 104 26.38 -3.35 -0.26
#